data_552a2bd57466bec647d1aaafc3d6ab66
#
_entry.id   552a2bd57466bec647d1aaafc3d6ab66
#
_cell.length_a   1.000
_cell.length_b   1.000
_cell.length_c   1.000
_cell.angle_alpha   90.00
_cell.angle_beta   90.00
_cell.angle_gamma   90.00
#
_symmetry.space_group_name_H-M   'P 1'
#
loop_
_entity.id
_entity.type
_entity.pdbx_description
1 polymer ?
#
loop_
_entity_poly.entity_id
_entity_poly.type
_entity_poly.pdbx_seq_one_letter_code
_entity_poly.pdbx_strand_id
1 'polypeptide(L)'
;MNVALVALSKPSASTGCNTADEFIAYCARVSNPDNQNNNKTAPGLLKYLIKHGHWSPFEMVSLTMEIQTTRDISHQIVRHRSFSFQEFSQRYAVTNVFQIREARLQDEKNRQNSIALDYHNNCHRRINERFQMAQTKVLRTARDAYESALEDGIAKEQARALLPEGMSGTTLYMAGTLRSWIHYCDLRRANGTQQEHAEIAERCWSIIGDHFPSVRKAVDDLNNS
;
A
#
# COMPACT_ATOMS: atom_id res chain seq x y z
N MET A 1 -9.35 1.17 -5.97
CA MET A 1 -7.90 1.18 -5.66
C MET A 1 -7.25 -0.04 -6.26
N ASN A 2 -6.00 0.07 -6.73
CA ASN A 2 -5.28 -1.04 -7.33
C ASN A 2 -3.82 -1.05 -6.85
N VAL A 3 -3.21 -2.24 -6.79
CA VAL A 3 -1.78 -2.42 -6.48
C VAL A 3 -1.22 -3.44 -7.45
N ALA A 4 -0.06 -3.15 -8.02
CA ALA A 4 0.64 -4.05 -8.92
C ALA A 4 2.15 -4.09 -8.61
N LEU A 5 2.78 -5.26 -8.69
CA LEU A 5 4.23 -5.37 -8.62
C LEU A 5 4.86 -4.83 -9.91
N VAL A 6 5.83 -3.93 -9.77
CA VAL A 6 6.57 -3.34 -10.90
C VAL A 6 7.98 -3.89 -11.01
N ALA A 7 8.65 -4.06 -9.87
CA ALA A 7 10.00 -4.58 -9.83
C ALA A 7 10.24 -5.41 -8.58
N LEU A 8 11.11 -6.41 -8.72
CA LEU A 8 11.54 -7.30 -7.65
C LEU A 8 13.01 -7.66 -7.85
N SER A 9 13.80 -7.60 -6.78
CA SER A 9 15.17 -8.11 -6.79
C SER A 9 15.21 -9.59 -7.16
N LYS A 10 16.10 -9.95 -8.08
CA LYS A 10 16.37 -11.34 -8.43
C LYS A 10 17.79 -11.72 -7.99
N PRO A 11 17.98 -12.88 -7.36
CA PRO A 11 19.32 -13.36 -7.04
C PRO A 11 20.13 -13.58 -8.33
N SER A 12 21.45 -13.31 -8.26
CA SER A 12 22.36 -13.68 -9.35
C SER A 12 22.54 -15.19 -9.43
N ALA A 13 22.76 -15.72 -10.64
CA ALA A 13 23.03 -17.13 -10.85
C ALA A 13 24.22 -17.65 -10.03
N SER A 14 25.19 -16.81 -9.72
CA SER A 14 26.35 -17.14 -8.89
C SER A 14 26.00 -17.53 -7.45
N THR A 15 24.82 -17.17 -6.95
CA THR A 15 24.37 -17.53 -5.58
C THR A 15 23.80 -18.93 -5.48
N GLY A 16 23.41 -19.55 -6.60
CA GLY A 16 22.69 -20.82 -6.62
C GLY A 16 21.25 -20.75 -6.09
N CYS A 17 20.73 -19.54 -5.83
CA CYS A 17 19.37 -19.33 -5.36
C CYS A 17 18.38 -19.23 -6.53
N ASN A 18 17.23 -19.91 -6.42
CA ASN A 18 16.16 -19.87 -7.43
C ASN A 18 15.08 -18.84 -7.08
N THR A 19 14.91 -18.54 -5.79
CA THR A 19 13.88 -17.65 -5.28
C THR A 19 14.47 -16.57 -4.39
N ALA A 20 13.70 -15.51 -4.17
CA ALA A 20 14.09 -14.43 -3.25
C ALA A 20 14.08 -14.91 -1.78
N ASP A 21 13.18 -15.83 -1.39
CA ASP A 21 13.20 -16.49 -0.08
C ASP A 21 14.54 -17.20 0.18
N GLU A 22 15.00 -18.00 -0.80
CA GLU A 22 16.32 -18.67 -0.72
C GLU A 22 17.46 -17.67 -0.62
N PHE A 23 17.39 -16.57 -1.36
CA PHE A 23 18.43 -15.54 -1.34
C PHE A 23 18.51 -14.82 0.04
N ILE A 24 17.39 -14.57 0.70
CA ILE A 24 17.39 -14.02 2.05
C ILE A 24 18.10 -14.99 3.02
N ALA A 25 17.79 -16.30 2.91
CA ALA A 25 18.44 -17.32 3.73
C ALA A 25 19.94 -17.46 3.42
N TYR A 26 20.32 -17.35 2.13
CA TYR A 26 21.71 -17.32 1.68
C TYR A 26 22.46 -16.14 2.33
N CYS A 27 21.92 -14.94 2.28
CA CYS A 27 22.52 -13.75 2.91
C CYS A 27 22.64 -13.91 4.44
N ALA A 28 21.61 -14.46 5.08
CA ALA A 28 21.63 -14.68 6.53
C ALA A 28 22.72 -15.66 6.96
N ARG A 29 23.15 -16.56 6.07
CA ARG A 29 24.19 -17.57 6.35
C ARG A 29 25.61 -17.15 5.93
N VAL A 30 25.85 -15.87 5.71
CA VAL A 30 27.17 -15.37 5.30
C VAL A 30 28.30 -15.80 6.24
N SER A 31 28.02 -15.98 7.52
CA SER A 31 28.96 -16.46 8.54
C SER A 31 28.97 -17.99 8.70
N ASN A 32 28.29 -18.75 7.84
CA ASN A 32 28.26 -20.21 7.83
C ASN A 32 28.36 -20.72 6.38
N PRO A 33 29.55 -20.61 5.73
CA PRO A 33 29.74 -20.90 4.31
C PRO A 33 29.36 -22.34 3.92
N ASP A 34 29.65 -23.32 4.77
CA ASP A 34 29.36 -24.73 4.49
C ASP A 34 27.85 -25.03 4.39
N ASN A 35 27.01 -24.19 4.98
CA ASN A 35 25.56 -24.33 4.97
C ASN A 35 24.86 -23.22 4.18
N GLN A 36 25.61 -22.34 3.52
CA GLN A 36 25.07 -21.15 2.87
C GLN A 36 24.05 -21.48 1.76
N ASN A 37 24.30 -22.53 0.99
CA ASN A 37 23.48 -23.01 -0.13
C ASN A 37 22.41 -24.04 0.29
N ASN A 38 22.13 -24.22 1.59
CA ASN A 38 21.12 -25.18 2.04
C ASN A 38 19.69 -24.61 1.91
N ASN A 39 19.14 -24.66 0.72
CA ASN A 39 17.80 -24.15 0.44
C ASN A 39 16.68 -24.93 1.13
N LYS A 40 16.90 -26.23 1.47
CA LYS A 40 15.88 -27.06 2.13
C LYS A 40 15.45 -26.54 3.48
N THR A 41 16.36 -25.91 4.21
CA THR A 41 16.08 -25.36 5.55
C THR A 41 15.82 -23.84 5.54
N ALA A 42 15.75 -23.20 4.37
CA ALA A 42 15.49 -21.79 4.24
C ALA A 42 14.17 -21.36 4.91
N PRO A 43 13.00 -22.02 4.71
CA PRO A 43 11.75 -21.62 5.37
C PRO A 43 11.82 -21.60 6.90
N GLY A 44 12.46 -22.60 7.50
CA GLY A 44 12.67 -22.65 8.96
C GLY A 44 13.57 -21.52 9.47
N LEU A 45 14.63 -21.20 8.72
CA LEU A 45 15.51 -20.08 9.05
C LEU A 45 14.76 -18.73 8.97
N LEU A 46 13.99 -18.49 7.91
CA LEU A 46 13.21 -17.25 7.77
C LEU A 46 12.23 -17.07 8.94
N LYS A 47 11.52 -18.15 9.33
CA LYS A 47 10.63 -18.13 10.51
C LYS A 47 11.40 -17.80 11.79
N TYR A 48 12.58 -18.39 12.00
CA TYR A 48 13.44 -18.09 13.14
C TYR A 48 13.88 -16.62 13.16
N LEU A 49 14.35 -16.08 12.02
CA LEU A 49 14.80 -14.70 11.91
C LEU A 49 13.68 -13.70 12.21
N ILE A 50 12.48 -13.91 11.68
CA ILE A 50 11.30 -13.07 11.93
C ILE A 50 10.93 -13.12 13.41
N LYS A 51 10.83 -14.34 13.99
CA LYS A 51 10.48 -14.54 15.40
C LYS A 51 11.43 -13.83 16.36
N HIS A 52 12.72 -13.76 16.03
CA HIS A 52 13.74 -13.15 16.87
C HIS A 52 14.11 -11.72 16.49
N GLY A 53 13.38 -11.11 15.54
CA GLY A 53 13.60 -9.73 15.12
C GLY A 53 14.91 -9.49 14.36
N HIS A 54 15.47 -10.53 13.73
CA HIS A 54 16.69 -10.43 12.93
C HIS A 54 16.34 -9.98 11.50
N TRP A 55 16.11 -8.69 11.32
CA TRP A 55 15.54 -8.12 10.11
C TRP A 55 16.54 -7.81 9.00
N SER A 56 17.84 -7.71 9.30
CA SER A 56 18.85 -7.29 8.31
C SER A 56 18.91 -8.15 7.04
N PRO A 57 18.69 -9.49 7.05
CA PRO A 57 18.68 -10.26 5.80
C PRO A 57 17.53 -9.89 4.86
N PHE A 58 16.41 -9.42 5.39
CA PHE A 58 15.25 -8.99 4.62
C PHE A 58 15.45 -7.63 3.94
N GLU A 59 16.52 -6.91 4.27
CA GLU A 59 16.92 -5.68 3.60
C GLU A 59 17.69 -5.95 2.31
N MET A 60 18.15 -7.18 2.08
CA MET A 60 18.90 -7.57 0.87
C MET A 60 17.99 -7.76 -0.36
N VAL A 61 16.67 -7.74 -0.18
CA VAL A 61 15.67 -7.84 -1.24
C VAL A 61 14.80 -6.60 -1.26
N SER A 62 14.57 -6.04 -2.45
CA SER A 62 13.75 -4.85 -2.66
C SER A 62 12.63 -5.11 -3.64
N LEU A 63 11.49 -4.44 -3.42
CA LEU A 63 10.33 -4.44 -4.31
C LEU A 63 9.92 -3.01 -4.62
N THR A 64 9.37 -2.82 -5.83
CA THR A 64 8.65 -1.60 -6.21
C THR A 64 7.22 -1.98 -6.58
N MET A 65 6.24 -1.33 -5.95
CA MET A 65 4.83 -1.50 -6.30
C MET A 65 4.26 -0.19 -6.84
N GLU A 66 3.41 -0.31 -7.86
CA GLU A 66 2.52 0.75 -8.30
C GLU A 66 1.25 0.70 -7.47
N ILE A 67 0.83 1.85 -6.93
CA ILE A 67 -0.37 2.00 -6.13
C ILE A 67 -1.25 3.08 -6.75
N GLN A 68 -2.48 2.72 -7.12
CA GLN A 68 -3.51 3.63 -7.61
C GLN A 68 -4.52 3.88 -6.50
N THR A 69 -4.60 5.13 -6.06
CA THR A 69 -5.42 5.54 -4.90
C THR A 69 -5.88 7.00 -5.04
N THR A 70 -6.38 7.60 -3.97
CA THR A 70 -6.66 9.03 -3.89
C THR A 70 -5.53 9.77 -3.19
N ARG A 71 -5.42 11.08 -3.41
CA ARG A 71 -4.31 11.89 -2.88
C ARG A 71 -4.25 11.93 -1.36
N ASP A 72 -5.36 11.98 -0.68
CA ASP A 72 -5.41 11.96 0.79
C ASP A 72 -4.86 10.64 1.38
N ILE A 73 -5.08 9.50 0.70
CA ILE A 73 -4.49 8.22 1.08
C ILE A 73 -2.99 8.19 0.72
N SER A 74 -2.63 8.69 -0.46
CA SER A 74 -1.21 8.85 -0.84
C SER A 74 -0.44 9.67 0.20
N HIS A 75 -1.01 10.77 0.71
CA HIS A 75 -0.39 11.58 1.77
C HIS A 75 -0.14 10.80 3.07
N GLN A 76 -0.95 9.78 3.37
CA GLN A 76 -0.68 8.88 4.49
C GLN A 76 0.45 7.88 4.16
N ILE A 77 0.47 7.37 2.92
CA ILE A 77 1.47 6.40 2.47
C ILE A 77 2.87 7.00 2.47
N VAL A 78 3.06 8.20 1.91
CA VAL A 78 4.39 8.85 1.82
C VAL A 78 4.99 9.26 3.18
N ARG A 79 4.25 9.11 4.28
CA ARG A 79 4.78 9.28 5.65
C ARG A 79 5.70 8.13 6.07
N HIS A 80 5.73 7.01 5.36
CA HIS A 80 6.61 5.87 5.62
C HIS A 80 8.02 6.15 5.09
N ARG A 81 8.88 6.67 5.96
CA ARG A 81 10.23 7.17 5.60
C ARG A 81 11.23 6.09 5.18
N SER A 82 10.91 4.81 5.39
CA SER A 82 11.76 3.68 4.95
C SER A 82 11.58 3.31 3.48
N PHE A 83 10.84 4.12 2.72
CA PHE A 83 10.57 3.92 1.30
C PHE A 83 10.97 5.15 0.48
N SER A 84 11.19 4.91 -0.82
CA SER A 84 11.29 5.94 -1.84
C SER A 84 10.00 5.99 -2.64
N PHE A 85 9.62 7.20 -3.07
CA PHE A 85 8.34 7.43 -3.75
C PHE A 85 8.53 8.23 -5.03
N GLN A 86 7.71 7.90 -6.04
CA GLN A 86 7.48 8.72 -7.22
C GLN A 86 5.97 8.79 -7.43
N GLU A 87 5.41 9.98 -7.42
CA GLU A 87 3.97 10.19 -7.52
C GLU A 87 3.60 11.05 -8.73
N PHE A 88 2.43 10.75 -9.32
CA PHE A 88 1.82 11.56 -10.38
C PHE A 88 1.73 13.03 -9.97
N SER A 89 2.24 13.92 -10.83
CA SER A 89 2.28 15.35 -10.55
C SER A 89 1.16 16.10 -11.26
N GLN A 90 0.23 16.65 -10.49
CA GLN A 90 -0.81 17.56 -10.97
C GLN A 90 -0.27 18.94 -11.41
N ARG A 91 1.03 19.20 -11.26
CA ARG A 91 1.68 20.39 -11.83
C ARG A 91 1.96 20.22 -13.33
N TYR A 92 2.19 19.00 -13.77
CA TYR A 92 2.56 18.70 -15.16
C TYR A 92 1.40 18.13 -15.98
N ALA A 93 0.52 17.34 -15.35
CA ALA A 93 -0.54 16.65 -16.05
C ALA A 93 -1.94 17.01 -15.49
N VAL A 94 -2.94 16.96 -16.38
CA VAL A 94 -4.34 17.18 -16.03
C VAL A 94 -4.86 16.00 -15.22
N THR A 95 -5.58 16.28 -14.15
CA THR A 95 -6.26 15.26 -13.33
C THR A 95 -7.66 15.01 -13.90
N ASN A 96 -7.92 13.77 -14.30
CA ASN A 96 -9.21 13.34 -14.86
C ASN A 96 -9.77 12.08 -14.19
N VAL A 97 -9.06 11.53 -13.21
CA VAL A 97 -9.47 10.34 -12.46
C VAL A 97 -9.96 10.77 -11.08
N PHE A 98 -11.19 10.35 -10.76
CA PHE A 98 -11.81 10.64 -9.46
C PHE A 98 -12.48 9.39 -8.90
N GLN A 99 -12.56 9.31 -7.57
CA GLN A 99 -13.16 8.19 -6.84
C GLN A 99 -14.19 8.71 -5.85
N ILE A 100 -15.36 8.05 -5.81
CA ILE A 100 -16.41 8.26 -4.81
C ILE A 100 -16.29 7.15 -3.78
N ARG A 101 -16.44 7.48 -2.51
CA ARG A 101 -16.36 6.55 -1.38
C ARG A 101 -17.72 6.14 -0.87
N GLU A 102 -17.79 4.94 -0.35
CA GLU A 102 -18.91 4.53 0.50
C GLU A 102 -18.86 5.24 1.86
N ALA A 103 -20.03 5.50 2.42
CA ALA A 103 -20.13 6.05 3.77
C ALA A 103 -19.72 5.01 4.81
N ARG A 104 -19.07 5.48 5.87
CA ARG A 104 -18.79 4.70 7.08
C ARG A 104 -19.19 5.54 8.30
N LEU A 105 -19.64 4.90 9.36
CA LEU A 105 -20.01 5.59 10.59
C LEU A 105 -18.78 5.86 11.44
N GLN A 106 -18.83 6.93 12.23
CA GLN A 106 -17.82 7.20 13.24
C GLN A 106 -17.88 6.14 14.34
N ASP A 107 -16.73 5.58 14.71
CA ASP A 107 -16.60 4.72 15.89
C ASP A 107 -16.61 5.61 17.15
N GLU A 108 -17.53 5.32 18.07
CA GLU A 108 -17.69 6.10 19.32
C GLU A 108 -16.54 5.91 20.30
N LYS A 109 -15.87 4.75 20.24
CA LYS A 109 -14.77 4.38 21.17
C LYS A 109 -13.40 4.75 20.62
N ASN A 110 -13.21 4.64 19.32
CA ASN A 110 -11.95 4.93 18.66
C ASN A 110 -12.11 5.99 17.56
N ARG A 111 -11.67 7.20 17.84
CA ARG A 111 -11.77 8.34 16.90
C ARG A 111 -11.07 8.13 15.56
N GLN A 112 -10.11 7.22 15.49
CA GLN A 112 -9.36 6.90 14.27
C GLN A 112 -10.02 5.78 13.45
N ASN A 113 -11.02 5.10 14.03
CA ASN A 113 -11.70 4.00 13.39
C ASN A 113 -13.04 4.44 12.78
N SER A 114 -13.50 3.65 11.82
CA SER A 114 -14.82 3.82 11.20
C SER A 114 -15.52 2.46 11.09
N ILE A 115 -16.85 2.47 11.20
CA ILE A 115 -17.69 1.28 11.20
C ILE A 115 -18.37 1.17 9.84
N ALA A 116 -18.31 -0.03 9.23
CA ALA A 116 -19.02 -0.31 7.98
C ALA A 116 -20.52 -0.17 8.17
N LEU A 117 -21.21 0.29 7.12
CA LEU A 117 -22.65 0.32 7.10
C LEU A 117 -23.22 -1.10 6.99
N ASP A 118 -24.33 -1.35 7.70
CA ASP A 118 -25.16 -2.54 7.49
C ASP A 118 -26.15 -2.26 6.35
N TYR A 119 -25.92 -2.84 5.20
CA TYR A 119 -26.77 -2.67 4.02
C TYR A 119 -28.12 -3.39 4.11
N HIS A 120 -28.38 -4.22 5.13
CA HIS A 120 -29.72 -4.72 5.44
C HIS A 120 -30.56 -3.65 6.14
N ASN A 121 -29.94 -2.64 6.73
CA ASN A 121 -30.61 -1.52 7.36
C ASN A 121 -30.93 -0.40 6.35
N ASN A 122 -32.22 -0.12 6.16
CA ASN A 122 -32.70 0.91 5.23
C ASN A 122 -32.16 2.33 5.57
N CYS A 123 -31.97 2.64 6.86
CA CYS A 123 -31.40 3.92 7.28
C CYS A 123 -29.94 4.06 6.80
N HIS A 124 -29.14 3.01 6.95
CA HIS A 124 -27.75 2.99 6.50
C HIS A 124 -27.64 3.12 4.98
N ARG A 125 -28.51 2.46 4.21
CA ARG A 125 -28.57 2.64 2.75
C ARG A 125 -28.82 4.09 2.37
N ARG A 126 -29.80 4.75 2.99
CA ARG A 126 -30.09 6.17 2.75
C ARG A 126 -28.93 7.10 3.15
N ILE A 127 -28.19 6.77 4.22
CA ILE A 127 -27.00 7.52 4.61
C ILE A 127 -25.94 7.42 3.50
N ASN A 128 -25.68 6.22 2.98
CA ASN A 128 -24.73 6.03 1.89
C ASN A 128 -25.13 6.78 0.61
N GLU A 129 -26.39 6.64 0.19
CA GLU A 129 -26.93 7.34 -0.98
C GLU A 129 -26.76 8.86 -0.87
N ARG A 130 -27.13 9.46 0.27
CA ARG A 130 -26.96 10.90 0.51
C ARG A 130 -25.49 11.30 0.47
N PHE A 131 -24.60 10.51 1.05
CA PHE A 131 -23.17 10.77 1.03
C PHE A 131 -22.57 10.71 -0.38
N GLN A 132 -22.95 9.70 -1.17
CA GLN A 132 -22.52 9.57 -2.56
C GLN A 132 -23.07 10.71 -3.44
N MET A 133 -24.33 11.10 -3.25
CA MET A 133 -24.91 12.27 -3.94
C MET A 133 -24.17 13.55 -3.59
N ALA A 134 -23.81 13.76 -2.32
CA ALA A 134 -23.04 14.94 -1.87
C ALA A 134 -21.64 14.97 -2.54
N GLN A 135 -20.94 13.83 -2.57
CA GLN A 135 -19.64 13.72 -3.25
C GLN A 135 -19.78 14.01 -4.76
N THR A 136 -20.78 13.43 -5.40
CA THR A 136 -21.05 13.66 -6.83
C THR A 136 -21.30 15.15 -7.13
N LYS A 137 -22.06 15.82 -6.29
CA LYS A 137 -22.31 17.28 -6.42
C LYS A 137 -21.02 18.09 -6.28
N VAL A 138 -20.22 17.81 -5.26
CA VAL A 138 -18.93 18.49 -5.03
C VAL A 138 -17.99 18.25 -6.19
N LEU A 139 -17.87 16.99 -6.63
CA LEU A 139 -16.98 16.61 -7.71
C LEU A 139 -17.35 17.30 -9.03
N ARG A 140 -18.64 17.33 -9.38
CA ARG A 140 -19.11 18.02 -10.57
C ARG A 140 -18.71 19.50 -10.55
N THR A 141 -19.04 20.21 -9.45
CA THR A 141 -18.70 21.63 -9.34
C THR A 141 -17.19 21.88 -9.40
N ALA A 142 -16.40 21.02 -8.74
CA ALA A 142 -14.95 21.14 -8.76
C ALA A 142 -14.35 20.90 -10.16
N ARG A 143 -14.87 19.92 -10.88
CA ARG A 143 -14.45 19.64 -12.28
C ARG A 143 -14.77 20.79 -13.19
N ASP A 144 -16.02 21.28 -13.19
CA ASP A 144 -16.46 22.38 -14.03
C ASP A 144 -15.57 23.62 -13.80
N ALA A 145 -15.29 23.94 -12.52
CA ALA A 145 -14.41 25.04 -12.16
C ALA A 145 -12.94 24.81 -12.59
N TYR A 146 -12.43 23.59 -12.45
CA TYR A 146 -11.07 23.22 -12.85
C TYR A 146 -10.89 23.30 -14.37
N GLU A 147 -11.83 22.77 -15.13
CA GLU A 147 -11.83 22.80 -16.60
C GLU A 147 -11.90 24.24 -17.11
N SER A 148 -12.81 25.08 -16.55
CA SER A 148 -12.90 26.50 -16.89
C SER A 148 -11.59 27.26 -16.57
N ALA A 149 -10.97 26.97 -15.44
CA ALA A 149 -9.69 27.60 -15.08
C ALA A 149 -8.56 27.25 -16.09
N LEU A 150 -8.54 26.00 -16.58
CA LEU A 150 -7.59 25.60 -17.62
C LEU A 150 -7.87 26.26 -18.97
N GLU A 151 -9.15 26.40 -19.36
CA GLU A 151 -9.57 27.11 -20.57
C GLU A 151 -9.20 28.59 -20.51
N ASP A 152 -9.30 29.23 -19.33
CA ASP A 152 -8.85 30.60 -19.08
C ASP A 152 -7.30 30.76 -19.07
N GLY A 153 -6.55 29.66 -19.28
CA GLY A 153 -5.10 29.67 -19.32
C GLY A 153 -4.42 29.66 -17.94
N ILE A 154 -5.16 29.40 -16.85
CA ILE A 154 -4.57 29.27 -15.53
C ILE A 154 -3.65 28.05 -15.48
N ALA A 155 -2.45 28.24 -14.95
CA ALA A 155 -1.46 27.16 -14.84
C ALA A 155 -2.00 25.99 -14.01
N LYS A 156 -1.73 24.75 -14.46
CA LYS A 156 -2.18 23.50 -13.76
C LYS A 156 -1.83 23.49 -12.27
N GLU A 157 -0.66 24.03 -11.91
CA GLU A 157 -0.23 24.12 -10.52
C GLU A 157 -1.11 25.01 -9.63
N GLN A 158 -1.85 25.96 -10.22
CA GLN A 158 -2.82 26.77 -9.52
C GLN A 158 -4.23 26.20 -9.64
N ALA A 159 -4.64 25.80 -10.84
CA ALA A 159 -5.97 25.25 -11.10
C ALA A 159 -6.29 24.01 -10.22
N ARG A 160 -5.29 23.16 -9.93
CA ARG A 160 -5.44 21.99 -9.06
C ARG A 160 -5.94 22.33 -7.63
N ALA A 161 -5.84 23.59 -7.19
CA ALA A 161 -6.38 24.02 -5.91
C ALA A 161 -7.91 23.88 -5.82
N LEU A 162 -8.59 23.79 -6.97
CA LEU A 162 -10.04 23.58 -7.06
C LEU A 162 -10.45 22.10 -6.88
N LEU A 163 -9.49 21.18 -6.94
CA LEU A 163 -9.77 19.74 -6.90
C LEU A 163 -9.85 19.20 -5.46
N PRO A 164 -10.87 18.38 -5.14
CA PRO A 164 -11.00 17.77 -3.81
C PRO A 164 -9.98 16.64 -3.64
N GLU A 165 -9.05 16.75 -2.70
CA GLU A 165 -7.99 15.76 -2.46
C GLU A 165 -8.52 14.37 -2.14
N GLY A 166 -9.58 14.28 -1.33
CA GLY A 166 -10.19 13.01 -0.95
C GLY A 166 -10.86 12.23 -2.08
N MET A 167 -11.06 12.88 -3.24
CA MET A 167 -11.66 12.24 -4.43
C MET A 167 -10.74 12.24 -5.63
N SER A 168 -9.68 13.06 -5.65
CA SER A 168 -8.72 13.13 -6.76
C SER A 168 -7.83 11.89 -6.78
N GLY A 169 -7.88 11.15 -7.89
CA GLY A 169 -7.03 9.98 -8.10
C GLY A 169 -5.56 10.34 -8.29
N THR A 170 -4.69 9.44 -7.86
CA THR A 170 -3.26 9.51 -8.06
C THR A 170 -2.67 8.12 -8.26
N THR A 171 -1.52 8.07 -8.91
CA THR A 171 -0.70 6.86 -9.04
C THR A 171 0.65 7.15 -8.41
N LEU A 172 1.11 6.29 -7.52
CA LEU A 172 2.44 6.38 -6.94
C LEU A 172 3.19 5.07 -7.08
N TYR A 173 4.49 5.17 -7.31
CA TYR A 173 5.43 4.07 -7.17
C TYR A 173 6.05 4.15 -5.78
N MET A 174 6.03 3.03 -5.07
CA MET A 174 6.58 2.89 -3.73
C MET A 174 7.65 1.80 -3.75
N ALA A 175 8.91 2.17 -3.49
CA ALA A 175 10.05 1.26 -3.53
C ALA A 175 10.69 1.14 -2.15
N GLY A 176 10.95 -0.10 -1.72
CA GLY A 176 11.58 -0.38 -0.44
C GLY A 176 12.05 -1.81 -0.29
N THR A 177 12.78 -2.08 0.80
CA THR A 177 13.23 -3.43 1.15
C THR A 177 12.06 -4.28 1.62
N LEU A 178 12.19 -5.61 1.52
CA LEU A 178 11.16 -6.52 2.03
C LEU A 178 10.89 -6.32 3.54
N ARG A 179 11.91 -6.01 4.34
CA ARG A 179 11.74 -5.61 5.74
C ARG A 179 10.74 -4.46 5.88
N SER A 180 10.94 -3.38 5.11
CA SER A 180 10.08 -2.20 5.15
C SER A 180 8.64 -2.56 4.76
N TRP A 181 8.46 -3.39 3.74
CA TRP A 181 7.16 -3.84 3.29
C TRP A 181 6.42 -4.70 4.33
N ILE A 182 7.13 -5.63 5.01
CA ILE A 182 6.53 -6.43 6.10
C ILE A 182 6.00 -5.49 7.20
N HIS A 183 6.83 -4.56 7.68
CA HIS A 183 6.42 -3.63 8.73
C HIS A 183 5.31 -2.67 8.29
N TYR A 184 5.32 -2.21 7.04
CA TYR A 184 4.25 -1.40 6.48
C TYR A 184 2.93 -2.16 6.46
N CYS A 185 2.92 -3.37 5.93
CA CYS A 185 1.72 -4.20 5.85
C CYS A 185 1.18 -4.54 7.25
N ASP A 186 2.04 -4.91 8.17
CA ASP A 186 1.68 -5.22 9.56
C ASP A 186 1.00 -4.02 10.23
N LEU A 187 1.61 -2.84 10.12
CA LEU A 187 1.09 -1.61 10.70
C LEU A 187 -0.24 -1.18 10.06
N ARG A 188 -0.36 -1.27 8.73
CA ARG A 188 -1.50 -0.68 8.00
C ARG A 188 -2.67 -1.63 7.78
N ARG A 189 -2.50 -2.91 8.01
CA ARG A 189 -3.58 -3.90 8.12
C ARG A 189 -4.19 -3.93 9.52
N ALA A 190 -3.53 -3.33 10.50
CA ALA A 190 -4.01 -3.28 11.88
C ALA A 190 -5.24 -2.37 12.05
N ASN A 191 -6.03 -2.65 13.09
CA ASN A 191 -7.19 -1.86 13.48
C ASN A 191 -6.83 -0.38 13.73
N GLY A 192 -7.71 0.53 13.31
CA GLY A 192 -7.49 1.99 13.41
C GLY A 192 -6.84 2.61 12.17
N THR A 193 -6.47 1.82 11.17
CA THR A 193 -6.10 2.33 9.85
C THR A 193 -7.34 2.67 9.05
N GLN A 194 -7.32 3.78 8.31
CA GLN A 194 -8.41 4.12 7.38
C GLN A 194 -8.62 2.98 6.38
N GLN A 195 -9.87 2.64 6.12
CA GLN A 195 -10.25 1.45 5.33
C GLN A 195 -9.52 1.35 3.99
N GLU A 196 -9.48 2.45 3.24
CA GLU A 196 -8.86 2.49 1.92
C GLU A 196 -7.35 2.23 1.98
N HIS A 197 -6.68 2.71 3.04
CA HIS A 197 -5.27 2.44 3.26
C HIS A 197 -5.04 0.98 3.69
N ALA A 198 -5.91 0.42 4.53
CA ALA A 198 -5.85 -0.97 4.95
C ALA A 198 -6.02 -1.94 3.76
N GLU A 199 -6.95 -1.64 2.84
CA GLU A 199 -7.13 -2.41 1.60
C GLU A 199 -5.89 -2.40 0.70
N ILE A 200 -5.20 -1.26 0.59
CA ILE A 200 -3.93 -1.17 -0.13
C ILE A 200 -2.88 -2.06 0.54
N ALA A 201 -2.75 -1.98 1.85
CA ALA A 201 -1.78 -2.78 2.60
C ALA A 201 -2.07 -4.29 2.47
N GLU A 202 -3.35 -4.69 2.45
CA GLU A 202 -3.74 -6.09 2.23
C GLU A 202 -3.38 -6.58 0.82
N ARG A 203 -3.60 -5.74 -0.21
CA ARG A 203 -3.18 -6.07 -1.58
C ARG A 203 -1.66 -6.18 -1.71
N CYS A 204 -0.91 -5.26 -1.07
CA CYS A 204 0.55 -5.37 -1.00
C CYS A 204 0.97 -6.68 -0.32
N TRP A 205 0.31 -7.05 0.77
CA TRP A 205 0.59 -8.28 1.50
C TRP A 205 0.26 -9.54 0.68
N SER A 206 -0.79 -9.50 -0.12
CA SER A 206 -1.10 -10.59 -1.06
C SER A 206 0.02 -10.77 -2.08
N ILE A 207 0.49 -9.69 -2.72
CA ILE A 207 1.60 -9.71 -3.67
C ILE A 207 2.89 -10.26 -3.02
N ILE A 208 3.18 -9.86 -1.79
CA ILE A 208 4.31 -10.40 -1.03
C ILE A 208 4.14 -11.92 -0.84
N GLY A 209 2.94 -12.39 -0.53
CA GLY A 209 2.65 -13.81 -0.39
C GLY A 209 2.92 -14.63 -1.66
N ASP A 210 2.62 -14.06 -2.83
CA ASP A 210 2.85 -14.72 -4.11
C ASP A 210 4.34 -14.87 -4.45
N HIS A 211 5.17 -13.92 -4.00
CA HIS A 211 6.61 -13.89 -4.32
C HIS A 211 7.51 -14.36 -3.17
N PHE A 212 7.01 -14.34 -1.94
CA PHE A 212 7.73 -14.74 -0.72
C PHE A 212 6.84 -15.64 0.17
N PRO A 213 6.46 -16.82 -0.31
CA PRO A 213 5.50 -17.68 0.39
C PRO A 213 6.01 -18.14 1.77
N SER A 214 7.31 -18.35 1.93
CA SER A 214 7.89 -18.75 3.21
C SER A 214 7.88 -17.61 4.23
N VAL A 215 8.13 -16.39 3.78
CA VAL A 215 8.05 -15.18 4.63
C VAL A 215 6.59 -14.92 5.04
N ARG A 216 5.65 -14.95 4.07
CA ARG A 216 4.22 -14.78 4.33
C ARG A 216 3.73 -15.75 5.39
N LYS A 217 4.01 -17.05 5.20
CA LYS A 217 3.63 -18.08 6.15
C LYS A 217 4.23 -17.86 7.53
N ALA A 218 5.51 -17.47 7.60
CA ALA A 218 6.19 -17.25 8.88
C ALA A 218 5.58 -16.09 9.68
N VAL A 219 5.23 -14.99 9.01
CA VAL A 219 4.58 -13.83 9.66
C VAL A 219 3.16 -14.17 10.09
N ASP A 220 2.37 -14.80 9.21
CA ASP A 220 0.98 -15.15 9.53
C ASP A 220 0.91 -16.17 10.70
N ASP A 221 1.81 -17.16 10.75
CA ASP A 221 1.92 -18.12 11.86
C ASP A 221 2.22 -17.42 13.21
N LEU A 222 3.05 -16.38 13.20
CA LEU A 222 3.43 -15.66 14.43
C LEU A 222 2.34 -14.70 14.90
N ASN A 223 1.58 -14.12 13.99
CA ASN A 223 0.47 -13.22 14.33
C ASN A 223 -0.76 -14.00 14.84
N ASN A 224 -0.86 -15.30 14.56
CA ASN A 224 -1.95 -16.18 15.01
C ASN A 224 -1.61 -17.00 16.27
N SER A 225 -0.42 -16.87 16.84
CA SER A 225 0.05 -17.57 18.03
C SER A 225 0.10 -16.66 19.26
#